data_2b0f45df090d6bb4f7fef62d551798b8
#
_entry.id   2b0f45df090d6bb4f7fef62d551798b8
#
_cell.length_a   1.000
_cell.length_b   1.000
_cell.length_c   1.000
_cell.angle_alpha   90.00
_cell.angle_beta   90.00
_cell.angle_gamma   90.00
#
_symmetry.space_group_name_H-M   'P 1'
#
loop_
_entity.id
_entity.type
_entity.pdbx_description
1 polymer ?
#
loop_
_entity_poly.entity_id
_entity_poly.type
_entity_poly.pdbx_seq_one_letter_code
_entity_poly.pdbx_strand_id
1 'polypeptide(L)'
;MRLIYFSFKHRYRQKELNNFLKTRIYGKYFILNLGGPFRHFIAKILLFLRIGKAISCDGRPLIADKSRGINFWMRGTSLNIPSNLKNLNNNFVTINNSLFQEKKVFQIYPINIKKTQIQDDLKIIYVSRVNIETNLEEKNIWEKYKTQFIEDFSLIDNKRFFKKIFPDNNNELTKFNLYKKIKLLLRFEIIKNIKARFDKKINLIGDDWSSFPFNSLPSIYSIKKIKKIYKGNICLDLGSMLGSISLYSRSNQIIESGGLIIQSFQSDSREIWGNIHDKILFNNLPDLISLIEKLLNNKAYCSILLQEISNNFADSKKFIEKSLDKIFI
;
A
#
# COMPACT_ATOMS: atom_id res chain seq x y z
N MET A 1 4.43 -25.32 24.50
CA MET A 1 5.69 -24.62 24.28
C MET A 1 5.50 -23.63 23.16
N ARG A 2 5.66 -22.33 23.42
CA ARG A 2 5.36 -21.26 22.45
C ARG A 2 6.69 -20.67 21.99
N LEU A 3 7.08 -20.95 20.75
CA LEU A 3 8.29 -20.37 20.17
C LEU A 3 7.91 -19.27 19.18
N ILE A 4 8.25 -18.03 19.48
CA ILE A 4 8.08 -16.89 18.59
C ILE A 4 9.46 -16.39 18.21
N TYR A 5 9.83 -16.53 16.94
CA TYR A 5 11.10 -16.03 16.43
C TYR A 5 10.90 -14.84 15.52
N PHE A 6 11.61 -13.77 15.80
CA PHE A 6 11.60 -12.55 14.98
C PHE A 6 12.99 -12.25 14.43
N SER A 7 13.06 -11.94 13.16
CA SER A 7 14.26 -11.37 12.55
C SER A 7 14.16 -9.86 12.50
N PHE A 8 15.17 -9.17 13.05
CA PHE A 8 15.18 -7.72 13.19
C PHE A 8 15.66 -6.94 11.97
N LYS A 9 16.03 -7.59 10.87
CA LYS A 9 16.80 -6.94 9.80
C LYS A 9 16.04 -6.53 8.55
N HIS A 10 14.72 -6.61 8.47
CA HIS A 10 14.03 -6.28 7.23
C HIS A 10 12.92 -5.24 7.37
N ARG A 11 12.89 -4.38 6.38
CA ARG A 11 11.97 -3.33 5.92
C ARG A 11 10.63 -3.18 6.67
N TYR A 12 10.17 -1.96 6.76
CA TYR A 12 8.97 -1.48 7.45
C TYR A 12 7.73 -2.42 7.37
N ARG A 13 7.43 -2.99 6.20
CA ARG A 13 6.29 -3.90 6.01
C ARG A 13 6.34 -5.16 6.88
N GLN A 14 7.52 -5.73 7.04
CA GLN A 14 7.72 -6.89 7.92
C GLN A 14 7.59 -6.51 9.39
N LYS A 15 7.97 -5.29 9.74
CA LYS A 15 7.85 -4.80 11.11
C LYS A 15 6.40 -4.56 11.50
N GLU A 16 5.57 -4.08 10.60
CA GLU A 16 4.12 -3.91 10.82
C GLU A 16 3.43 -5.25 10.99
N LEU A 17 3.64 -6.17 10.06
CA LEU A 17 3.14 -7.53 10.17
C LEU A 17 3.67 -8.21 11.45
N ASN A 18 4.96 -8.09 11.73
CA ASN A 18 5.55 -8.65 12.94
C ASN A 18 5.00 -8.02 14.23
N ASN A 19 4.80 -6.72 14.27
CA ASN A 19 4.20 -6.07 15.43
C ASN A 19 2.75 -6.51 15.62
N PHE A 20 2.02 -6.63 14.52
CA PHE A 20 0.67 -7.14 14.50
C PHE A 20 0.61 -8.58 15.01
N LEU A 21 1.46 -9.43 14.47
CA LEU A 21 1.51 -10.83 14.85
C LEU A 21 2.02 -11.02 16.29
N LYS A 22 2.91 -10.16 16.80
CA LYS A 22 3.35 -10.12 18.21
C LYS A 22 2.19 -9.86 19.17
N THR A 23 1.27 -9.00 18.80
CA THR A 23 0.16 -8.61 19.68
C THR A 23 -0.90 -9.70 19.80
N ARG A 24 -0.84 -10.78 18.99
CA ARG A 24 -1.94 -11.73 18.84
C ARG A 24 -1.62 -13.21 18.86
N ILE A 25 -0.37 -13.60 19.04
CA ILE A 25 -0.07 -15.04 19.09
C ILE A 25 -0.29 -15.60 20.50
N TYR A 26 -1.52 -15.58 20.94
CA TYR A 26 -1.97 -16.38 22.04
C TYR A 26 -2.68 -17.63 21.52
N GLY A 27 -1.93 -18.65 21.16
CA GLY A 27 -2.41 -20.02 21.18
C GLY A 27 -2.51 -20.81 19.86
N LYS A 28 -2.61 -20.23 18.67
CA LYS A 28 -2.92 -20.99 17.46
C LYS A 28 -1.88 -21.03 16.34
N TYR A 29 -0.96 -20.05 16.27
CA TYR A 29 -0.08 -19.91 15.11
C TYR A 29 1.37 -19.65 15.50
N PHE A 30 2.30 -20.29 14.77
CA PHE A 30 3.73 -19.99 14.86
C PHE A 30 4.12 -19.09 13.69
N ILE A 31 4.86 -18.04 13.97
CA ILE A 31 5.36 -17.13 12.95
C ILE A 31 6.87 -17.24 12.91
N LEU A 32 7.34 -17.57 11.74
CA LEU A 32 8.73 -17.71 11.45
C LEU A 32 9.12 -16.69 10.39
N ASN A 33 9.64 -15.56 10.83
CA ASN A 33 10.36 -14.68 9.93
C ASN A 33 11.79 -15.21 9.81
N LEU A 34 12.07 -15.83 8.66
CA LEU A 34 13.26 -16.62 8.44
C LEU A 34 14.42 -15.76 7.96
N GLY A 35 14.99 -14.99 8.87
CA GLY A 35 16.13 -14.12 8.58
C GLY A 35 17.49 -14.80 8.44
N GLY A 36 17.61 -16.13 8.59
CA GLY A 36 18.87 -16.84 8.51
C GLY A 36 18.71 -18.35 8.26
N PRO A 37 19.77 -19.03 7.76
CA PRO A 37 19.70 -20.44 7.41
C PRO A 37 19.36 -21.34 8.61
N PHE A 38 19.88 -21.04 9.80
CA PHE A 38 19.62 -21.81 11.02
C PHE A 38 18.15 -21.75 11.45
N ARG A 39 17.54 -20.55 11.41
CA ARG A 39 16.13 -20.38 11.76
C ARG A 39 15.21 -21.05 10.75
N HIS A 40 15.59 -21.04 9.47
CA HIS A 40 14.88 -21.77 8.43
C HIS A 40 14.91 -23.28 8.67
N PHE A 41 16.03 -23.81 9.10
CA PHE A 41 16.22 -25.21 9.45
C PHE A 41 15.32 -25.61 10.64
N ILE A 42 15.33 -24.84 11.73
CA ILE A 42 14.44 -25.08 12.89
C ILE A 42 12.97 -25.05 12.46
N ALA A 43 12.59 -24.11 11.62
CA ALA A 43 11.22 -24.03 11.10
C ALA A 43 10.82 -25.29 10.33
N LYS A 44 11.70 -25.81 9.48
CA LYS A 44 11.47 -27.06 8.76
C LYS A 44 11.29 -28.26 9.71
N ILE A 45 12.11 -28.35 10.75
CA ILE A 45 11.97 -29.41 11.76
C ILE A 45 10.63 -29.30 12.48
N LEU A 46 10.24 -28.12 12.94
CA LEU A 46 8.96 -27.93 13.63
C LEU A 46 7.77 -28.29 12.75
N LEU A 47 7.81 -27.91 11.46
CA LEU A 47 6.78 -28.27 10.48
C LEU A 47 6.75 -29.77 10.19
N PHE A 48 7.93 -30.40 10.08
CA PHE A 48 8.05 -31.84 9.90
C PHE A 48 7.47 -32.61 11.09
N LEU A 49 7.77 -32.17 12.31
CA LEU A 49 7.24 -32.72 13.56
C LEU A 49 5.75 -32.36 13.78
N ARG A 50 5.12 -31.71 12.83
CA ARG A 50 3.72 -31.27 12.92
C ARG A 50 3.44 -30.33 14.10
N ILE A 51 4.42 -29.61 14.59
CA ILE A 51 4.30 -28.63 15.66
C ILE A 51 3.95 -27.26 15.07
N GLY A 52 2.67 -26.90 15.11
CA GLY A 52 2.18 -25.56 14.75
C GLY A 52 2.01 -25.28 13.25
N LYS A 53 1.65 -24.04 12.94
CA LYS A 53 1.49 -23.51 11.58
C LYS A 53 2.54 -22.42 11.37
N ALA A 54 3.12 -22.35 10.18
CA ALA A 54 4.17 -21.38 9.87
C ALA A 54 3.69 -20.31 8.91
N ILE A 55 4.12 -19.07 9.15
CA ILE A 55 3.94 -17.95 8.24
C ILE A 55 5.33 -17.48 7.80
N SER A 56 5.55 -17.46 6.51
CA SER A 56 6.74 -16.90 5.90
C SER A 56 6.41 -15.58 5.22
N CYS A 57 7.31 -14.62 5.28
CA CYS A 57 7.18 -13.34 4.60
C CYS A 57 8.40 -13.11 3.72
N ASP A 58 8.17 -12.75 2.46
CA ASP A 58 9.16 -12.29 1.48
C ASP A 58 10.56 -12.94 1.56
N GLY A 59 10.83 -13.90 0.72
CA GLY A 59 12.19 -14.26 0.37
C GLY A 59 12.67 -15.66 0.70
N ARG A 60 12.04 -16.40 1.60
CA ARG A 60 12.31 -17.85 1.79
C ARG A 60 11.00 -18.55 2.11
N PRO A 61 10.29 -19.03 1.08
CA PRO A 61 9.04 -19.73 1.31
C PRO A 61 9.33 -21.03 2.07
N LEU A 62 8.48 -21.30 3.04
CA LEU A 62 8.45 -22.59 3.69
C LEU A 62 7.72 -23.56 2.79
N ILE A 63 8.39 -24.64 2.44
CA ILE A 63 7.76 -25.79 1.85
C ILE A 63 6.99 -26.49 2.97
N ALA A 64 5.70 -26.26 3.04
CA ALA A 64 4.83 -26.90 3.99
C ALA A 64 3.56 -27.34 3.28
N ASP A 65 2.92 -28.36 3.80
CA ASP A 65 1.57 -28.71 3.43
C ASP A 65 0.66 -27.45 3.51
N LYS A 66 -0.25 -27.32 2.54
CA LYS A 66 -1.17 -26.17 2.43
C LYS A 66 -1.95 -25.87 3.72
N SER A 67 -2.20 -26.90 4.52
CA SER A 67 -2.88 -26.77 5.81
C SER A 67 -2.02 -26.18 6.93
N ARG A 68 -0.70 -26.06 6.73
CA ARG A 68 0.25 -25.70 7.79
C ARG A 68 1.16 -24.55 7.50
N GLY A 69 1.28 -24.13 6.25
CA GLY A 69 2.17 -23.05 5.84
C GLY A 69 1.52 -22.04 4.95
N ILE A 70 1.69 -20.76 5.27
CA ILE A 70 1.28 -19.65 4.44
C ILE A 70 2.49 -18.78 4.14
N ASN A 71 2.64 -18.42 2.86
CA ASN A 71 3.68 -17.52 2.40
C ASN A 71 3.06 -16.18 2.01
N PHE A 72 3.37 -15.14 2.78
CA PHE A 72 3.00 -13.78 2.44
C PHE A 72 3.99 -13.19 1.45
N TRP A 73 3.49 -12.81 0.27
CA TRP A 73 4.26 -12.06 -0.71
C TRP A 73 3.95 -10.58 -0.58
N MET A 74 4.80 -9.86 0.15
CA MET A 74 4.57 -8.44 0.48
C MET A 74 5.24 -7.48 -0.50
N ARG A 75 6.12 -7.95 -1.37
CA ARG A 75 6.94 -7.11 -2.26
C ARG A 75 6.30 -6.83 -3.61
N GLY A 76 5.21 -7.48 -3.93
CA GLY A 76 4.62 -7.34 -5.24
C GLY A 76 3.30 -8.06 -5.39
N THR A 77 2.95 -8.31 -6.62
CA THR A 77 1.85 -9.16 -7.02
C THR A 77 2.35 -10.59 -7.22
N SER A 78 1.42 -11.51 -7.42
CA SER A 78 1.77 -12.89 -7.77
C SER A 78 2.57 -13.03 -9.08
N LEU A 79 2.53 -12.02 -9.97
CA LEU A 79 3.33 -11.98 -11.19
C LEU A 79 4.83 -11.84 -10.91
N ASN A 80 5.18 -11.18 -9.81
CA ASN A 80 6.57 -10.94 -9.40
C ASN A 80 7.12 -12.07 -8.50
N ILE A 81 6.36 -13.13 -8.25
CA ILE A 81 6.87 -14.30 -7.54
C ILE A 81 7.88 -14.99 -8.46
N PRO A 82 9.13 -15.19 -8.04
CA PRO A 82 10.12 -15.90 -8.84
C PRO A 82 9.62 -17.26 -9.31
N SER A 83 9.93 -17.67 -10.53
CA SER A 83 9.43 -18.91 -11.15
C SER A 83 9.76 -20.16 -10.36
N ASN A 84 10.97 -20.21 -9.77
CA ASN A 84 11.39 -21.30 -8.89
C ASN A 84 10.55 -21.43 -7.61
N LEU A 85 9.84 -20.38 -7.21
CA LEU A 85 8.95 -20.39 -6.06
C LEU A 85 7.50 -20.68 -6.44
N LYS A 86 7.11 -20.43 -7.71
CA LYS A 86 5.75 -20.75 -8.22
C LYS A 86 5.46 -22.25 -8.25
N ASN A 87 6.49 -23.04 -8.49
CA ASN A 87 6.39 -24.50 -8.58
C ASN A 87 6.33 -25.19 -7.21
N LEU A 88 6.59 -24.48 -6.13
CA LEU A 88 6.39 -25.00 -4.79
C LEU A 88 4.88 -24.99 -4.49
N ASN A 89 4.32 -26.10 -4.02
CA ASN A 89 2.92 -26.25 -3.60
C ASN A 89 2.60 -25.36 -2.36
N ASN A 90 2.84 -24.05 -2.47
CA ASN A 90 2.77 -23.11 -1.38
C ASN A 90 1.50 -22.27 -1.47
N ASN A 91 0.84 -22.06 -0.35
CA ASN A 91 -0.20 -21.05 -0.24
C ASN A 91 0.46 -19.66 -0.19
N PHE A 92 0.45 -18.98 -1.33
CA PHE A 92 0.84 -17.58 -1.39
C PHE A 92 -0.36 -16.68 -1.17
N VAL A 93 -0.19 -15.74 -0.25
CA VAL A 93 -1.13 -14.65 0.00
C VAL A 93 -0.43 -13.34 -0.31
N THR A 94 -1.00 -12.54 -1.17
CA THR A 94 -0.48 -11.21 -1.49
C THR A 94 -1.18 -10.16 -0.65
N ILE A 95 -0.49 -9.07 -0.35
CA ILE A 95 -1.11 -7.89 0.28
C ILE A 95 -1.59 -6.87 -0.76
N ASN A 96 -1.32 -7.12 -2.04
CA ASN A 96 -1.72 -6.26 -3.13
C ASN A 96 -2.64 -7.02 -4.08
N ASN A 97 -3.82 -6.47 -4.32
CA ASN A 97 -4.71 -6.94 -5.36
C ASN A 97 -4.19 -6.44 -6.71
N SER A 98 -4.10 -7.33 -7.69
CA SER A 98 -3.67 -6.98 -9.05
C SER A 98 -4.83 -7.16 -10.01
N LEU A 99 -4.96 -6.25 -10.98
CA LEU A 99 -5.90 -6.39 -12.10
C LEU A 99 -5.73 -7.68 -12.88
N PHE A 100 -4.55 -8.27 -12.80
CA PHE A 100 -4.14 -9.40 -13.65
C PHE A 100 -4.30 -10.75 -12.97
N GLN A 101 -4.48 -10.80 -11.65
CA GLN A 101 -4.61 -12.07 -10.94
C GLN A 101 -5.52 -11.96 -9.72
N GLU A 102 -6.55 -12.81 -9.68
CA GLU A 102 -7.37 -13.05 -8.49
C GLU A 102 -6.67 -14.05 -7.59
N LYS A 103 -6.00 -13.57 -6.56
CA LYS A 103 -5.47 -14.41 -5.48
C LYS A 103 -5.97 -13.90 -4.15
N LYS A 104 -5.90 -14.75 -3.12
CA LYS A 104 -6.24 -14.36 -1.76
C LYS A 104 -5.42 -13.13 -1.36
N VAL A 105 -6.11 -12.05 -1.04
CA VAL A 105 -5.50 -10.79 -0.59
C VAL A 105 -5.67 -10.70 0.91
N PHE A 106 -4.57 -10.43 1.59
CA PHE A 106 -4.58 -10.15 3.02
C PHE A 106 -4.56 -8.65 3.25
N GLN A 107 -5.61 -8.14 3.87
CA GLN A 107 -5.70 -6.73 4.20
C GLN A 107 -4.96 -6.42 5.49
N ILE A 108 -4.01 -5.47 5.43
CA ILE A 108 -3.31 -4.94 6.60
C ILE A 108 -3.99 -3.65 7.04
N TYR A 109 -4.48 -3.62 8.26
CA TYR A 109 -5.12 -2.45 8.85
C TYR A 109 -4.14 -1.65 9.71
N PRO A 110 -4.31 -0.32 9.85
CA PRO A 110 -3.51 0.49 10.75
C PRO A 110 -3.80 0.11 12.20
N ILE A 111 -2.76 0.13 13.03
CA ILE A 111 -2.85 -0.16 14.47
C ILE A 111 -2.15 0.92 15.27
N ASN A 112 -2.58 1.14 16.52
CA ASN A 112 -1.97 2.11 17.42
C ASN A 112 -1.97 3.53 16.83
N ILE A 113 -3.13 3.97 16.34
CA ILE A 113 -3.32 5.31 15.77
C ILE A 113 -3.05 6.35 16.84
N LYS A 114 -2.19 7.30 16.51
CA LYS A 114 -1.85 8.39 17.43
C LYS A 114 -2.90 9.50 17.37
N LYS A 115 -3.44 9.86 18.52
CA LYS A 115 -4.20 11.10 18.64
C LYS A 115 -3.29 12.29 18.31
N THR A 116 -3.75 13.15 17.44
CA THR A 116 -2.95 14.26 16.91
C THR A 116 -3.86 15.46 16.65
N GLN A 117 -3.33 16.65 16.84
CA GLN A 117 -3.97 17.89 16.44
C GLN A 117 -3.48 18.29 15.03
N ILE A 118 -4.32 18.99 14.31
CA ILE A 118 -3.98 19.57 13.00
C ILE A 118 -2.93 20.66 13.20
N GLN A 119 -1.94 20.72 12.32
CA GLN A 119 -0.87 21.71 12.36
C GLN A 119 -1.39 23.12 12.06
N ASP A 120 -0.77 24.13 12.69
CA ASP A 120 -1.12 25.53 12.42
C ASP A 120 -0.78 25.95 11.02
N ASP A 121 0.40 25.64 10.54
CA ASP A 121 0.79 25.75 9.13
C ASP A 121 0.55 24.41 8.42
N LEU A 122 -0.72 24.19 8.09
CA LEU A 122 -1.15 22.95 7.44
C LEU A 122 -0.52 22.81 6.06
N LYS A 123 0.15 21.69 5.83
CA LYS A 123 0.82 21.35 4.56
C LYS A 123 0.16 20.12 3.92
N ILE A 124 0.31 20.04 2.60
CA ILE A 124 0.03 18.86 1.80
C ILE A 124 1.33 18.05 1.70
N ILE A 125 1.33 16.84 2.18
CA ILE A 125 2.50 15.97 2.16
C ILE A 125 2.32 14.87 1.10
N TYR A 126 3.23 14.80 0.14
CA TYR A 126 3.29 13.70 -0.80
C TYR A 126 4.67 13.05 -0.79
N VAL A 127 4.70 11.74 -0.51
CA VAL A 127 5.95 10.96 -0.41
C VAL A 127 5.96 9.91 -1.50
N SER A 128 6.82 10.08 -2.50
CA SER A 128 7.00 9.11 -3.58
C SER A 128 8.33 9.36 -4.29
N ARG A 129 8.87 8.31 -4.90
CA ARG A 129 9.90 8.43 -5.93
C ARG A 129 9.24 8.59 -7.28
N VAL A 130 9.89 9.32 -8.17
CA VAL A 130 9.47 9.50 -9.56
C VAL A 130 10.64 9.11 -10.44
N ASN A 131 10.46 8.06 -11.21
CA ASN A 131 11.35 7.74 -12.33
C ASN A 131 10.47 7.58 -13.58
N ILE A 132 10.48 8.60 -14.45
CA ILE A 132 9.62 8.67 -15.64
C ILE A 132 10.46 8.37 -16.90
N GLU A 133 11.22 7.30 -16.86
CA GLU A 133 11.76 6.76 -18.10
C GLU A 133 10.64 5.99 -18.82
N THR A 134 10.23 6.49 -19.97
CA THR A 134 9.19 5.89 -20.81
C THR A 134 9.72 5.62 -22.20
N ASN A 135 9.35 4.49 -22.77
CA ASN A 135 9.57 4.20 -24.18
C ASN A 135 8.49 4.86 -25.06
N LEU A 136 8.62 4.73 -26.38
CA LEU A 136 7.70 5.35 -27.34
C LEU A 136 6.27 4.81 -27.22
N GLU A 137 6.10 3.50 -27.01
CA GLU A 137 4.80 2.86 -26.84
C GLU A 137 4.07 3.41 -25.61
N GLU A 138 4.77 3.46 -24.47
CA GLU A 138 4.24 4.01 -23.21
C GLU A 138 3.82 5.47 -23.35
N LYS A 139 4.60 6.28 -24.07
CA LYS A 139 4.26 7.68 -24.37
C LYS A 139 3.03 7.79 -25.25
N ASN A 140 2.96 7.03 -26.33
CA ASN A 140 1.83 7.05 -27.26
C ASN A 140 0.52 6.67 -26.56
N ILE A 141 0.55 5.64 -25.72
CA ILE A 141 -0.62 5.24 -24.92
C ILE A 141 -1.01 6.35 -23.95
N TRP A 142 -0.04 6.92 -23.24
CA TRP A 142 -0.28 8.00 -22.31
C TRP A 142 -0.94 9.21 -23.00
N GLU A 143 -0.35 9.73 -24.07
CA GLU A 143 -0.90 10.90 -24.77
C GLU A 143 -2.30 10.64 -25.33
N LYS A 144 -2.57 9.43 -25.82
CA LYS A 144 -3.88 9.04 -26.35
C LYS A 144 -4.97 9.00 -25.27
N TYR A 145 -4.66 8.60 -24.04
CA TYR A 145 -5.66 8.35 -23.00
C TYR A 145 -5.52 9.26 -21.76
N LYS A 146 -4.55 10.18 -21.76
CA LYS A 146 -4.26 11.09 -20.65
C LYS A 146 -5.49 11.82 -20.13
N THR A 147 -6.28 12.44 -20.99
CA THR A 147 -7.47 13.18 -20.61
C THR A 147 -8.46 12.28 -19.87
N GLN A 148 -8.73 11.09 -20.39
CA GLN A 148 -9.65 10.14 -19.77
C GLN A 148 -9.15 9.70 -18.38
N PHE A 149 -7.85 9.45 -18.23
CA PHE A 149 -7.25 9.10 -16.94
C PHE A 149 -7.31 10.24 -15.92
N ILE A 150 -7.24 11.51 -16.35
CA ILE A 150 -7.35 12.67 -15.47
C ILE A 150 -8.80 12.92 -15.05
N GLU A 151 -9.76 12.64 -15.92
CA GLU A 151 -11.18 12.74 -15.65
C GLU A 151 -11.71 11.59 -14.78
N ASP A 152 -11.08 10.41 -14.85
CA ASP A 152 -11.44 9.26 -14.02
C ASP A 152 -10.21 8.39 -13.72
N PHE A 153 -9.65 8.54 -12.52
CA PHE A 153 -8.49 7.79 -12.07
C PHE A 153 -8.74 6.29 -11.95
N SER A 154 -10.00 5.88 -11.79
CA SER A 154 -10.37 4.47 -11.66
C SER A 154 -10.20 3.69 -12.97
N LEU A 155 -10.16 4.38 -14.11
CA LEU A 155 -9.98 3.74 -15.42
C LEU A 155 -8.68 2.94 -15.51
N ILE A 156 -7.63 3.39 -14.81
CA ILE A 156 -6.35 2.67 -14.79
C ILE A 156 -6.46 1.30 -14.12
N ASP A 157 -7.42 1.15 -13.19
CA ASP A 157 -7.68 -0.08 -12.47
C ASP A 157 -8.86 -0.87 -13.08
N ASN A 158 -9.42 -0.41 -14.21
CA ASN A 158 -10.54 -1.05 -14.89
C ASN A 158 -10.05 -2.11 -15.89
N LYS A 159 -10.34 -3.38 -15.61
CA LYS A 159 -9.94 -4.54 -16.44
C LYS A 159 -10.40 -4.43 -17.91
N ARG A 160 -11.62 -3.94 -18.14
CA ARG A 160 -12.17 -3.82 -19.51
C ARG A 160 -11.47 -2.72 -20.30
N PHE A 161 -11.27 -1.57 -19.66
CA PHE A 161 -10.54 -0.45 -20.26
C PHE A 161 -9.09 -0.84 -20.54
N PHE A 162 -8.46 -1.54 -19.62
CA PHE A 162 -7.08 -2.02 -19.76
C PHE A 162 -6.92 -3.01 -20.91
N LYS A 163 -7.86 -3.96 -21.09
CA LYS A 163 -7.88 -4.86 -22.26
C LYS A 163 -8.02 -4.10 -23.59
N LYS A 164 -8.77 -3.01 -23.62
CA LYS A 164 -8.93 -2.16 -24.81
C LYS A 164 -7.63 -1.44 -25.20
N ILE A 165 -6.85 -1.05 -24.20
CA ILE A 165 -5.57 -0.33 -24.41
C ILE A 165 -4.47 -1.30 -24.85
N PHE A 166 -4.47 -2.53 -24.32
CA PHE A 166 -3.41 -3.52 -24.54
C PHE A 166 -3.92 -4.65 -25.43
N PRO A 167 -3.32 -4.83 -26.60
CA PRO A 167 -3.64 -5.96 -27.46
C PRO A 167 -3.35 -7.28 -26.75
N ASP A 168 -4.13 -8.31 -27.07
CA ASP A 168 -4.06 -9.62 -26.41
C ASP A 168 -2.73 -10.37 -26.57
N ASN A 169 -1.86 -9.91 -27.49
CA ASN A 169 -0.58 -10.53 -27.80
C ASN A 169 0.52 -10.31 -26.76
N ASN A 170 0.34 -9.40 -25.81
CA ASN A 170 1.35 -9.13 -24.79
C ASN A 170 1.20 -10.06 -23.59
N ASN A 171 2.33 -10.60 -23.09
CA ASN A 171 2.30 -11.41 -21.89
C ASN A 171 1.90 -10.55 -20.65
N GLU A 172 1.38 -11.21 -19.62
CA GLU A 172 0.87 -10.54 -18.42
C GLU A 172 1.92 -9.67 -17.69
N LEU A 173 3.19 -10.04 -17.76
CA LEU A 173 4.27 -9.26 -17.15
C LEU A 173 4.49 -7.94 -17.89
N THR A 174 4.42 -7.95 -19.21
CA THR A 174 4.49 -6.75 -20.06
C THR A 174 3.31 -5.83 -19.76
N LYS A 175 2.10 -6.36 -19.75
CA LYS A 175 0.87 -5.61 -19.36
C LYS A 175 1.01 -4.99 -17.97
N PHE A 176 1.52 -5.74 -17.01
CA PHE A 176 1.72 -5.24 -15.64
C PHE A 176 2.79 -4.15 -15.55
N ASN A 177 3.88 -4.26 -16.31
CA ASN A 177 4.91 -3.22 -16.35
C ASN A 177 4.38 -1.93 -16.94
N LEU A 178 3.62 -2.02 -18.02
CA LEU A 178 2.97 -0.89 -18.66
C LEU A 178 1.90 -0.25 -17.74
N TYR A 179 1.08 -1.05 -17.07
CA TYR A 179 0.17 -0.56 -16.01
C TYR A 179 0.91 0.29 -14.96
N LYS A 180 2.04 -0.19 -14.45
CA LYS A 180 2.85 0.59 -13.49
C LYS A 180 3.35 1.91 -14.08
N LYS A 181 3.75 1.90 -15.35
CA LYS A 181 4.24 3.11 -16.04
C LYS A 181 3.12 4.13 -16.24
N ILE A 182 1.96 3.71 -16.73
CA ILE A 182 0.80 4.61 -16.88
C ILE A 182 0.38 5.17 -15.51
N LYS A 183 0.35 4.34 -14.47
CA LYS A 183 0.05 4.78 -13.10
C LYS A 183 1.07 5.80 -12.58
N LEU A 184 2.32 5.67 -12.96
CA LEU A 184 3.37 6.63 -12.61
C LEU A 184 3.20 7.96 -13.34
N LEU A 185 2.88 7.92 -14.65
CA LEU A 185 2.61 9.11 -15.45
C LEU A 185 1.38 9.88 -14.93
N LEU A 186 0.31 9.15 -14.57
CA LEU A 186 -0.87 9.77 -13.96
C LEU A 186 -0.52 10.49 -12.65
N ARG A 187 0.24 9.83 -11.78
CA ARG A 187 0.69 10.46 -10.52
C ARG A 187 1.52 11.72 -10.76
N PHE A 188 2.42 11.66 -11.73
CA PHE A 188 3.23 12.82 -12.09
C PHE A 188 2.35 13.98 -12.54
N GLU A 189 1.39 13.72 -13.42
CA GLU A 189 0.48 14.78 -13.91
C GLU A 189 -0.39 15.36 -12.78
N ILE A 190 -0.90 14.51 -11.89
CA ILE A 190 -1.62 14.97 -10.70
C ILE A 190 -0.74 15.89 -9.85
N ILE A 191 0.47 15.46 -9.53
CA ILE A 191 1.38 16.26 -8.68
C ILE A 191 1.80 17.55 -9.36
N LYS A 192 2.02 17.54 -10.66
CA LYS A 192 2.30 18.75 -11.44
C LYS A 192 1.17 19.78 -11.28
N ASN A 193 -0.08 19.37 -11.40
CA ASN A 193 -1.24 20.25 -11.25
C ASN A 193 -1.40 20.74 -9.79
N ILE A 194 -1.23 19.86 -8.79
CA ILE A 194 -1.28 20.24 -7.38
C ILE A 194 -0.15 21.23 -7.04
N LYS A 195 1.05 20.99 -7.55
CA LYS A 195 2.19 21.87 -7.34
C LYS A 195 1.96 23.24 -7.96
N ALA A 196 1.43 23.30 -9.18
CA ALA A 196 1.11 24.57 -9.84
C ALA A 196 0.11 25.42 -9.05
N ARG A 197 -0.87 24.77 -8.37
CA ARG A 197 -1.93 25.49 -7.64
C ARG A 197 -1.57 25.78 -6.18
N PHE A 198 -0.83 24.88 -5.52
CA PHE A 198 -0.56 24.93 -4.08
C PHE A 198 0.93 24.96 -3.74
N ASP A 199 1.77 25.56 -4.57
CA ASP A 199 3.24 25.51 -4.50
C ASP A 199 3.81 25.64 -3.07
N LYS A 200 3.43 26.70 -2.35
CA LYS A 200 3.90 26.97 -0.98
C LYS A 200 3.33 26.04 0.10
N LYS A 201 2.29 25.28 -0.24
CA LYS A 201 1.58 24.39 0.70
C LYS A 201 1.91 22.93 0.50
N ILE A 202 2.52 22.53 -0.62
CA ILE A 202 2.88 21.13 -0.89
C ILE A 202 4.36 20.85 -0.62
N ASN A 203 4.63 19.84 0.18
CA ASN A 203 5.95 19.26 0.39
C ASN A 203 6.06 17.93 -0.37
N LEU A 204 6.86 17.92 -1.42
CA LEU A 204 7.22 16.71 -2.16
C LEU A 204 8.45 16.07 -1.50
N ILE A 205 8.38 14.77 -1.22
CA ILE A 205 9.45 14.03 -0.55
C ILE A 205 9.75 12.78 -1.37
N GLY A 206 10.97 12.67 -1.84
CA GLY A 206 11.44 11.54 -2.61
C GLY A 206 12.55 11.89 -3.57
N ASP A 207 13.25 10.88 -4.04
CA ASP A 207 14.29 11.04 -5.04
C ASP A 207 13.65 11.28 -6.43
N ASP A 208 14.44 11.85 -7.35
CA ASP A 208 14.13 12.06 -8.76
C ASP A 208 13.12 13.19 -9.08
N TRP A 209 12.52 13.84 -8.09
CA TRP A 209 11.70 15.04 -8.33
C TRP A 209 12.52 16.23 -8.81
N SER A 210 13.80 16.29 -8.46
CA SER A 210 14.74 17.34 -8.91
C SER A 210 14.99 17.34 -10.41
N SER A 211 14.68 16.25 -11.11
CA SER A 211 14.72 16.19 -12.58
C SER A 211 13.60 17.01 -13.24
N PHE A 212 12.68 17.53 -12.44
CA PHE A 212 11.59 18.40 -12.86
C PHE A 212 11.74 19.76 -12.17
N PRO A 213 11.08 20.82 -12.65
CA PRO A 213 11.15 22.15 -12.03
C PRO A 213 10.36 22.20 -10.68
N PHE A 214 10.55 21.18 -9.84
CA PHE A 214 9.90 21.07 -8.55
C PHE A 214 10.93 21.06 -7.42
N ASN A 215 10.76 21.95 -6.46
CA ASN A 215 11.49 21.84 -5.22
C ASN A 215 11.00 20.65 -4.42
N SER A 216 11.87 19.70 -4.13
CA SER A 216 11.57 18.50 -3.36
C SER A 216 12.59 18.28 -2.25
N LEU A 217 12.16 17.58 -1.21
CA LEU A 217 13.03 17.06 -0.17
C LEU A 217 13.55 15.68 -0.60
N PRO A 218 14.77 15.31 -0.23
CA PRO A 218 15.33 14.00 -0.54
C PRO A 218 14.51 12.89 0.12
N SER A 219 14.68 11.66 -0.35
CA SER A 219 14.04 10.49 0.24
C SER A 219 14.34 10.32 1.71
N ILE A 220 13.31 10.11 2.51
CA ILE A 220 13.42 9.88 3.95
C ILE A 220 13.19 8.40 4.24
N TYR A 221 14.26 7.69 4.59
CA TYR A 221 14.20 6.26 4.90
C TYR A 221 13.86 5.97 6.37
N SER A 222 14.00 6.95 7.26
CA SER A 222 13.67 6.80 8.67
C SER A 222 12.16 6.88 8.89
N ILE A 223 11.57 5.78 9.32
CA ILE A 223 10.15 5.70 9.68
C ILE A 223 9.77 6.74 10.74
N LYS A 224 10.66 6.96 11.74
CA LYS A 224 10.41 7.94 12.80
C LYS A 224 10.34 9.37 12.23
N LYS A 225 11.21 9.71 11.27
CA LYS A 225 11.22 11.02 10.62
C LYS A 225 9.98 11.19 9.74
N ILE A 226 9.64 10.19 8.91
CA ILE A 226 8.48 10.29 8.01
C ILE A 226 7.16 10.39 8.79
N LYS A 227 7.01 9.65 9.89
CA LYS A 227 5.84 9.75 10.78
C LYS A 227 5.69 11.14 11.42
N LYS A 228 6.79 11.84 11.71
CA LYS A 228 6.73 13.23 12.19
C LYS A 228 6.19 14.18 11.12
N ILE A 229 6.56 13.96 9.86
CA ILE A 229 6.13 14.80 8.74
C ILE A 229 4.64 14.61 8.43
N TYR A 230 4.13 13.38 8.51
CA TYR A 230 2.70 13.12 8.31
C TYR A 230 1.82 13.71 9.41
N LYS A 231 2.34 13.78 10.64
CA LYS A 231 1.56 14.12 11.83
C LYS A 231 0.84 15.47 11.70
N GLY A 232 -0.50 15.42 11.71
CA GLY A 232 -1.37 16.60 11.68
C GLY A 232 -1.38 17.38 10.35
N ASN A 233 -0.80 16.81 9.28
CA ASN A 233 -0.81 17.38 7.94
C ASN A 233 -1.78 16.62 7.02
N ILE A 234 -2.19 17.26 5.91
CA ILE A 234 -2.89 16.60 4.82
C ILE A 234 -1.90 15.70 4.09
N CYS A 235 -2.19 14.42 4.00
CA CYS A 235 -1.30 13.43 3.39
C CYS A 235 -1.95 12.86 2.14
N LEU A 236 -1.42 13.23 0.97
CA LEU A 236 -1.91 12.76 -0.32
C LEU A 236 -1.43 11.34 -0.59
N ASP A 237 -2.36 10.43 -0.82
CA ASP A 237 -2.11 9.05 -1.17
C ASP A 237 -2.74 8.69 -2.52
N LEU A 238 -1.91 8.50 -3.54
CA LEU A 238 -2.32 8.12 -4.89
C LEU A 238 -2.36 6.58 -5.07
N GLY A 239 -2.58 5.84 -3.99
CA GLY A 239 -2.73 4.39 -3.99
C GLY A 239 -1.42 3.60 -4.14
N SER A 240 -1.53 2.28 -4.24
CA SER A 240 -0.39 1.39 -4.49
C SER A 240 0.00 1.38 -5.98
N MET A 241 1.31 1.27 -6.28
CA MET A 241 1.80 1.03 -7.64
C MET A 241 1.54 -0.41 -8.12
N LEU A 242 1.19 -1.30 -7.22
CA LEU A 242 1.14 -2.73 -7.48
C LEU A 242 -0.29 -3.29 -7.55
N GLY A 243 -1.29 -2.45 -7.37
CA GLY A 243 -2.67 -2.86 -7.41
C GLY A 243 -3.62 -1.77 -6.91
N SER A 244 -4.91 -2.11 -6.83
CA SER A 244 -5.97 -1.21 -6.37
C SER A 244 -6.43 -1.62 -4.99
N ILE A 245 -5.73 -1.13 -3.95
CA ILE A 245 -6.05 -1.35 -2.54
C ILE A 245 -5.90 -0.05 -1.74
N SER A 246 -6.84 0.20 -0.85
CA SER A 246 -6.85 1.39 0.01
C SER A 246 -5.80 1.34 1.10
N LEU A 247 -5.62 0.20 1.75
CA LEU A 247 -4.68 0.08 2.85
C LEU A 247 -3.43 -0.71 2.43
N TYR A 248 -2.32 -0.03 2.41
CA TYR A 248 -0.99 -0.60 2.20
C TYR A 248 0.01 0.12 3.10
N SER A 249 1.29 -0.19 3.00
CA SER A 249 2.27 0.31 3.97
C SER A 249 2.29 1.83 4.15
N ARG A 250 2.05 2.62 3.09
CA ARG A 250 2.06 4.08 3.19
C ARG A 250 0.78 4.60 3.83
N SER A 251 -0.39 4.19 3.35
CA SER A 251 -1.66 4.58 3.95
C SER A 251 -1.72 4.27 5.45
N ASN A 252 -1.27 3.07 5.84
CA ASN A 252 -1.17 2.71 7.26
C ASN A 252 -0.20 3.62 8.03
N GLN A 253 0.96 3.97 7.45
CA GLN A 253 1.90 4.90 8.09
C GLN A 253 1.29 6.28 8.32
N ILE A 254 0.56 6.79 7.35
CA ILE A 254 -0.12 8.08 7.46
C ILE A 254 -1.12 8.03 8.61
N ILE A 255 -2.03 7.06 8.60
CA ILE A 255 -3.10 6.91 9.60
C ILE A 255 -2.51 6.70 11.00
N GLU A 256 -1.55 5.78 11.17
CA GLU A 256 -0.87 5.51 12.45
C GLU A 256 -0.10 6.72 13.01
N SER A 257 0.31 7.63 12.13
CA SER A 257 1.03 8.84 12.53
C SER A 257 0.09 9.96 12.99
N GLY A 258 -1.21 9.83 12.76
CA GLY A 258 -2.20 10.88 12.92
C GLY A 258 -2.09 11.92 11.77
N GLY A 259 -1.78 11.48 10.57
CA GLY A 259 -1.89 12.29 9.35
C GLY A 259 -3.30 12.22 8.78
N LEU A 260 -3.79 13.33 8.24
CA LEU A 260 -5.07 13.40 7.56
C LEU A 260 -4.93 12.88 6.15
N ILE A 261 -5.24 11.61 5.95
CA ILE A 261 -5.15 10.98 4.63
C ILE A 261 -6.27 11.45 3.71
N ILE A 262 -5.91 11.82 2.48
CA ILE A 262 -6.81 11.90 1.32
C ILE A 262 -6.28 10.97 0.25
N GLN A 263 -7.17 10.16 -0.35
CA GLN A 263 -6.74 9.03 -1.17
C GLN A 263 -7.50 8.97 -2.49
N SER A 264 -6.78 8.60 -3.57
CA SER A 264 -7.46 8.24 -4.82
C SER A 264 -8.31 6.99 -4.61
N PHE A 265 -9.47 6.96 -5.27
CA PHE A 265 -10.37 5.81 -5.22
C PHE A 265 -9.63 4.50 -5.54
N GLN A 266 -9.93 3.46 -4.76
CA GLN A 266 -9.42 2.09 -4.94
C GLN A 266 -10.61 1.12 -4.96
N SER A 267 -10.42 -0.08 -5.49
CA SER A 267 -11.49 -1.05 -5.66
C SER A 267 -12.18 -1.49 -4.35
N ASP A 268 -11.46 -1.43 -3.23
CA ASP A 268 -11.92 -1.78 -1.88
C ASP A 268 -12.30 -0.55 -1.02
N SER A 269 -12.27 0.65 -1.61
CA SER A 269 -12.40 1.90 -0.84
C SER A 269 -13.70 1.98 -0.05
N ARG A 270 -14.82 1.57 -0.61
CA ARG A 270 -16.12 1.60 0.09
C ARG A 270 -16.16 0.68 1.30
N GLU A 271 -15.57 -0.51 1.17
CA GLU A 271 -15.49 -1.48 2.27
C GLU A 271 -14.59 -0.95 3.39
N ILE A 272 -13.44 -0.38 3.03
CA ILE A 272 -12.42 0.06 4.00
C ILE A 272 -12.81 1.34 4.71
N TRP A 273 -13.35 2.32 3.99
CA TRP A 273 -13.60 3.66 4.53
C TRP A 273 -15.02 3.86 5.05
N GLY A 274 -15.97 2.99 4.68
CA GLY A 274 -17.35 3.06 5.17
C GLY A 274 -17.95 4.47 5.02
N ASN A 275 -18.49 5.03 6.11
CA ASN A 275 -19.18 6.33 6.11
C ASN A 275 -18.28 7.56 5.85
N ILE A 276 -16.97 7.41 5.94
CA ILE A 276 -16.03 8.52 5.65
C ILE A 276 -15.52 8.52 4.21
N HIS A 277 -15.94 7.53 3.42
CA HIS A 277 -15.53 7.34 2.02
C HIS A 277 -15.60 8.64 1.21
N ASP A 278 -16.78 9.29 1.15
CA ASP A 278 -16.97 10.49 0.31
C ASP A 278 -16.29 11.75 0.86
N LYS A 279 -15.73 11.69 2.07
CA LYS A 279 -15.05 12.81 2.72
C LYS A 279 -13.55 12.87 2.45
N ILE A 280 -12.95 11.74 2.06
CA ILE A 280 -11.49 11.59 1.92
C ILE A 280 -11.05 11.07 0.56
N LEU A 281 -11.97 10.55 -0.25
CA LEU A 281 -11.63 10.00 -1.55
C LEU A 281 -11.89 10.98 -2.68
N PHE A 282 -11.12 10.84 -3.73
CA PHE A 282 -11.27 11.56 -4.98
C PHE A 282 -11.00 10.62 -6.15
N ASN A 283 -11.65 10.87 -7.29
CA ASN A 283 -11.52 10.02 -8.47
C ASN A 283 -11.06 10.79 -9.73
N ASN A 284 -10.91 12.08 -9.63
CA ASN A 284 -10.42 12.95 -10.70
C ASN A 284 -9.67 14.15 -10.13
N LEU A 285 -9.07 14.93 -11.00
CA LEU A 285 -8.29 16.08 -10.60
C LEU A 285 -9.14 17.24 -10.03
N PRO A 286 -10.29 17.61 -10.60
CA PRO A 286 -11.18 18.62 -10.01
C PRO A 286 -11.62 18.29 -8.58
N ASP A 287 -12.05 17.06 -8.31
CA ASP A 287 -12.46 16.62 -6.97
C ASP A 287 -11.31 16.72 -5.98
N LEU A 288 -10.10 16.29 -6.38
CA LEU A 288 -8.91 16.41 -5.56
C LEU A 288 -8.58 17.86 -5.21
N ILE A 289 -8.63 18.77 -6.18
CA ILE A 289 -8.37 20.20 -5.96
C ILE A 289 -9.40 20.77 -4.98
N SER A 290 -10.68 20.53 -5.22
CA SER A 290 -11.77 20.99 -4.36
C SER A 290 -11.63 20.46 -2.92
N LEU A 291 -11.31 19.18 -2.77
CA LEU A 291 -11.07 18.57 -1.46
C LEU A 291 -9.90 19.23 -0.74
N ILE A 292 -8.77 19.46 -1.42
CA ILE A 292 -7.60 20.12 -0.83
C ILE A 292 -7.96 21.54 -0.39
N GLU A 293 -8.65 22.32 -1.22
CA GLU A 293 -9.08 23.70 -0.87
C GLU A 293 -9.98 23.71 0.36
N LYS A 294 -10.96 22.83 0.41
CA LYS A 294 -11.84 22.66 1.56
C LYS A 294 -11.05 22.38 2.85
N LEU A 295 -10.07 21.48 2.78
CA LEU A 295 -9.26 21.10 3.94
C LEU A 295 -8.30 22.21 4.38
N LEU A 296 -7.65 22.90 3.44
CA LEU A 296 -6.74 24.00 3.76
C LEU A 296 -7.45 25.20 4.41
N ASN A 297 -8.72 25.43 4.04
CA ASN A 297 -9.52 26.56 4.51
C ASN A 297 -10.36 26.25 5.76
N ASN A 298 -10.42 24.97 6.21
CA ASN A 298 -11.28 24.59 7.33
C ASN A 298 -10.59 23.61 8.30
N LYS A 299 -9.79 24.14 9.22
CA LYS A 299 -9.07 23.36 10.24
C LYS A 299 -10.01 22.59 11.18
N ALA A 300 -11.18 23.14 11.50
CA ALA A 300 -12.16 22.47 12.35
C ALA A 300 -12.67 21.20 11.66
N TYR A 301 -12.99 21.28 10.37
CA TYR A 301 -13.37 20.13 9.56
C TYR A 301 -12.25 19.10 9.48
N CYS A 302 -10.99 19.51 9.30
CA CYS A 302 -9.84 18.61 9.33
C CYS A 302 -9.73 17.84 10.66
N SER A 303 -9.98 18.50 11.78
CA SER A 303 -9.93 17.88 13.12
C SER A 303 -11.03 16.85 13.31
N ILE A 304 -12.25 17.15 12.86
CA ILE A 304 -13.39 16.23 12.87
C ILE A 304 -13.07 15.00 12.01
N LEU A 305 -12.60 15.22 10.79
CA LEU A 305 -12.28 14.15 9.84
C LEU A 305 -11.15 13.23 10.34
N LEU A 306 -10.12 13.80 10.97
CA LEU A 306 -9.05 13.04 11.59
C LEU A 306 -9.57 12.13 12.72
N GLN A 307 -10.53 12.62 13.53
CA GLN A 307 -11.20 11.83 14.56
C GLN A 307 -12.06 10.72 13.96
N GLU A 308 -12.80 11.01 12.88
CA GLU A 308 -13.60 10.00 12.17
C GLU A 308 -12.72 8.89 11.59
N ILE A 309 -11.57 9.23 10.98
CA ILE A 309 -10.58 8.26 10.50
C ILE A 309 -10.08 7.38 11.67
N SER A 310 -9.75 7.98 12.79
CA SER A 310 -9.29 7.23 13.97
C SER A 310 -10.34 6.26 14.48
N ASN A 311 -11.60 6.69 14.54
CA ASN A 311 -12.72 5.88 14.98
C ASN A 311 -13.02 4.72 14.02
N ASN A 312 -12.91 4.96 12.69
CA ASN A 312 -13.12 3.93 11.67
C ASN A 312 -12.18 2.73 11.85
N PHE A 313 -10.98 2.96 12.38
CA PHE A 313 -9.99 1.92 12.62
C PHE A 313 -9.82 1.52 14.10
N ALA A 314 -10.71 1.91 14.97
CA ALA A 314 -10.65 1.55 16.40
C ALA A 314 -10.61 0.03 16.62
N ASP A 315 -11.36 -0.73 15.84
CA ASP A 315 -11.47 -2.19 15.91
C ASP A 315 -10.55 -2.94 14.92
N SER A 316 -9.55 -2.27 14.34
CA SER A 316 -8.62 -2.86 13.34
C SER A 316 -8.05 -4.22 13.77
N LYS A 317 -7.78 -4.42 15.05
CA LYS A 317 -7.28 -5.70 15.56
C LYS A 317 -8.26 -6.85 15.30
N LYS A 318 -9.55 -6.64 15.48
CA LYS A 318 -10.61 -7.65 15.22
C LYS A 318 -10.72 -7.96 13.73
N PHE A 319 -10.61 -6.94 12.87
CA PHE A 319 -10.65 -7.13 11.41
C PHE A 319 -9.49 -7.98 10.90
N ILE A 320 -8.31 -7.74 11.43
CA ILE A 320 -7.12 -8.52 11.07
C ILE A 320 -7.26 -9.98 11.55
N GLU A 321 -7.84 -10.22 12.74
CA GLU A 321 -8.13 -11.58 13.23
C GLU A 321 -9.05 -12.33 12.29
N LYS A 322 -10.18 -11.72 11.94
CA LYS A 322 -11.11 -12.32 10.98
C LYS A 322 -10.45 -12.63 9.63
N SER A 323 -9.56 -11.75 9.18
CA SER A 323 -8.83 -11.97 7.91
C SER A 323 -7.84 -13.12 8.00
N LEU A 324 -7.15 -13.27 9.13
CA LEU A 324 -6.27 -14.41 9.38
C LEU A 324 -7.07 -15.71 9.48
N ASP A 325 -8.17 -15.72 10.22
CA ASP A 325 -9.02 -16.90 10.35
C ASP A 325 -9.51 -17.37 8.98
N LYS A 326 -9.96 -16.47 8.09
CA LYS A 326 -10.36 -16.80 6.71
C LYS A 326 -9.24 -17.41 5.86
N ILE A 327 -7.99 -17.08 6.14
CA ILE A 327 -6.84 -17.59 5.38
C ILE A 327 -6.42 -18.98 5.87
N PHE A 328 -6.63 -19.27 7.16
CA PHE A 328 -6.23 -20.52 7.80
C PHE A 328 -7.31 -21.61 7.82
N ILE A 329 -8.53 -21.27 7.41
CA ILE A 329 -9.60 -22.22 7.13
C ILE A 329 -9.53 -22.64 5.65
#